data_e7b2cd158295e622dcdff7852b47c745
#
_entry.id   e7b2cd158295e622dcdff7852b47c745
#
_cell.length_a   1.000
_cell.length_b   1.000
_cell.length_c   1.000
_cell.angle_alpha   90.00
_cell.angle_beta   90.00
_cell.angle_gamma   90.00
#
_symmetry.space_group_name_H-M   'P 1'
#
loop_
_entity.id
_entity.type
_entity.pdbx_description
1 polymer ?
#
loop_
_entity_poly.entity_id
_entity_poly.type
_entity_poly.pdbx_seq_one_letter_code
_entity_poly.pdbx_strand_id
1 'polypeptide(L)'
;MSIDEERKNQENEPIAARASTQPRRRGPMGRGGMMPDEKAGDFKGSMLKLLAFMGKFKFALGAVFVFAIASTVFNIVGPKVLSTATTELFEGVTAKIAGTGGIRFDVVGTILLTTLALYGFSALCSFVQGWLMTHVTQKTCYLLRQRIAQKIDALPMGYFERTSTGDVLSRITNDIDTLGQSLNQGVTQLITSTATVIGVLVMMLSINVPMTLIALLVIPLSAILVKVVVGRSQKYFRMQQNRLGAINGQVEEAFSGQAVVRAFNKEGDVLAQFKKTNAELYESAWKSQFLSGLMMPVMNFVSNLGYVAVAIAGALFAIGGRITVGDIQAFIQYVKNFTQPITQLAQVSNVLQQMAASAERVFAFLEAEEEPKTAVTAKTSDVSGGVEFDHVHFGYESGKPIIKDFSAAVQRGQTVALVGPTGAGKTTIVKLLMRFYDVDSGSIRVGGHDVREFDRNDLRSLFGMVLQDTWLFKGTIRENIRYGRLDATDEEVEAAAKAAFADHFIHTLPGGYDMEINEDASNISQGQRQLLTIARAILADRRMLILDEATSSVDTRTEERIQMAMDNLMEGRTSFVIAHRLSTIRNADLILVLQEGDIVEQGTHDELLAKGGAYAELYNSQFAE
;
A
#
# COMPACT_ATOMS: atom_id res chain seq x y z
N MET A 1 -17.25 23.66 -44.35
CA MET A 1 -16.39 24.12 -43.24
C MET A 1 -14.95 24.02 -43.72
N SER A 2 -14.26 25.12 -43.84
CA SER A 2 -12.94 25.20 -44.46
C SER A 2 -11.84 24.96 -43.42
N ILE A 3 -10.70 24.47 -43.89
CA ILE A 3 -9.51 24.13 -43.12
C ILE A 3 -9.01 25.33 -42.25
N ASP A 4 -9.41 26.56 -42.55
CA ASP A 4 -9.08 27.79 -41.81
C ASP A 4 -9.92 27.99 -40.53
N GLU A 5 -11.11 27.38 -40.42
CA GLU A 5 -11.91 27.41 -39.17
C GLU A 5 -11.41 26.40 -38.14
N GLU A 6 -10.84 25.27 -38.56
CA GLU A 6 -10.20 24.31 -37.65
C GLU A 6 -8.88 24.85 -37.08
N ARG A 7 -8.10 25.64 -37.84
CA ARG A 7 -6.89 26.28 -37.33
C ARG A 7 -7.17 27.37 -36.30
N LYS A 8 -8.22 28.16 -36.47
CA LYS A 8 -8.59 29.21 -35.50
C LYS A 8 -9.14 28.64 -34.18
N ASN A 9 -9.77 27.49 -34.20
CA ASN A 9 -10.23 26.82 -32.98
C ASN A 9 -9.09 26.11 -32.20
N GLN A 10 -7.99 25.77 -32.88
CA GLN A 10 -6.80 25.20 -32.22
C GLN A 10 -5.89 26.24 -31.56
N GLU A 11 -5.94 27.51 -31.96
CA GLU A 11 -5.15 28.60 -31.36
C GLU A 11 -5.76 29.18 -30.08
N ASN A 12 -7.05 28.93 -29.81
CA ASN A 12 -7.76 29.47 -28.63
C ASN A 12 -7.94 28.47 -27.47
N GLU A 13 -7.38 27.26 -27.55
CA GLU A 13 -7.35 26.38 -26.40
C GLU A 13 -6.15 26.71 -25.50
N PRO A 14 -6.35 26.91 -24.19
CA PRO A 14 -5.25 27.18 -23.25
C PRO A 14 -4.27 26.00 -23.24
N ILE A 15 -2.97 26.33 -23.26
CA ILE A 15 -1.82 25.41 -23.31
C ILE A 15 -1.93 24.26 -22.26
N ALA A 16 -2.67 24.47 -21.18
CA ALA A 16 -2.95 23.47 -20.15
C ALA A 16 -3.80 22.26 -20.64
N ALA A 17 -4.56 22.38 -21.74
CA ALA A 17 -5.39 21.29 -22.26
C ALA A 17 -4.61 20.29 -23.14
N ARG A 18 -3.44 20.69 -23.68
CA ARG A 18 -2.60 19.83 -24.54
C ARG A 18 -1.69 18.85 -23.79
N ALA A 19 -1.52 19.04 -22.47
CA ALA A 19 -0.61 18.23 -21.65
C ALA A 19 -1.25 16.96 -21.04
N SER A 20 -2.54 16.66 -21.32
CA SER A 20 -3.29 15.65 -20.58
C SER A 20 -3.32 14.22 -21.17
N THR A 21 -2.55 13.94 -22.23
CA THR A 21 -2.55 12.61 -22.89
C THR A 21 -1.31 11.75 -22.62
N GLN A 22 -0.42 12.14 -21.73
CA GLN A 22 0.63 11.23 -21.24
C GLN A 22 0.24 10.61 -19.91
N PRO A 23 0.52 9.30 -19.66
CA PRO A 23 0.25 8.68 -18.36
C PRO A 23 1.14 9.35 -17.30
N ARG A 24 0.51 10.09 -16.38
CA ARG A 24 1.19 10.79 -15.27
C ARG A 24 1.90 9.76 -14.40
N ARG A 25 3.23 9.82 -14.34
CA ARG A 25 4.02 9.20 -13.27
C ARG A 25 3.59 9.83 -11.94
N ARG A 26 2.91 9.06 -11.09
CA ARG A 26 2.53 9.46 -9.73
C ARG A 26 3.77 9.37 -8.85
N GLY A 27 4.23 10.52 -8.36
CA GLY A 27 5.30 10.59 -7.35
C GLY A 27 4.84 10.06 -5.98
N PRO A 28 5.75 9.66 -5.09
CA PRO A 28 5.46 8.99 -3.83
C PRO A 28 5.31 9.99 -2.68
N MET A 29 4.22 10.77 -2.63
CA MET A 29 3.94 11.55 -1.40
C MET A 29 2.45 11.59 -1.09
N GLY A 30 2.09 11.00 0.08
CA GLY A 30 1.04 11.48 0.96
C GLY A 30 -0.39 11.22 0.53
N ARG A 31 -0.82 9.98 0.35
CA ARG A 31 -2.25 9.65 0.43
C ARG A 31 -2.65 9.33 1.88
N GLY A 32 -2.71 10.37 2.69
CA GLY A 32 -3.50 10.41 3.93
C GLY A 32 -4.93 10.88 3.68
N GLY A 33 -5.52 10.56 2.53
CA GLY A 33 -6.92 10.84 2.21
C GLY A 33 -7.63 9.53 1.91
N MET A 34 -8.82 9.34 2.50
CA MET A 34 -9.76 8.26 2.18
C MET A 34 -9.72 8.01 0.67
N MET A 35 -9.26 6.81 0.27
CA MET A 35 -9.35 6.37 -1.13
C MET A 35 -10.80 6.46 -1.58
N PRO A 36 -11.08 6.88 -2.85
CA PRO A 36 -12.41 6.74 -3.41
C PRO A 36 -12.83 5.28 -3.30
N ASP A 37 -14.13 5.04 -3.07
CA ASP A 37 -14.82 3.76 -2.98
C ASP A 37 -14.42 2.85 -4.16
N GLU A 38 -13.26 2.22 -4.11
CA GLU A 38 -12.90 1.13 -4.99
C GLU A 38 -13.69 -0.09 -4.51
N LYS A 39 -14.79 -0.34 -5.17
CA LYS A 39 -15.56 -1.57 -4.97
C LYS A 39 -14.67 -2.73 -5.39
N ALA A 40 -14.63 -3.76 -4.56
CA ALA A 40 -13.96 -5.01 -4.92
C ALA A 40 -14.52 -5.53 -6.25
N GLY A 41 -13.64 -5.85 -7.19
CA GLY A 41 -14.02 -6.47 -8.47
C GLY A 41 -14.57 -7.88 -8.25
N ASP A 42 -13.95 -8.67 -7.39
CA ASP A 42 -14.41 -9.98 -6.92
C ASP A 42 -14.63 -10.00 -5.40
N PHE A 43 -15.76 -9.44 -4.97
CA PHE A 43 -16.15 -9.43 -3.56
C PHE A 43 -16.21 -10.83 -2.95
N LYS A 44 -16.84 -11.79 -3.67
CA LYS A 44 -17.08 -13.14 -3.13
C LYS A 44 -15.78 -13.94 -3.02
N GLY A 45 -14.93 -13.90 -4.05
CA GLY A 45 -13.64 -14.59 -4.04
C GLY A 45 -12.71 -14.06 -2.97
N SER A 46 -12.56 -12.74 -2.86
CA SER A 46 -11.70 -12.09 -1.86
C SER A 46 -12.15 -12.38 -0.44
N MET A 47 -13.46 -12.36 -0.18
CA MET A 47 -14.02 -12.69 1.13
C MET A 47 -13.82 -14.17 1.48
N LEU A 48 -13.99 -15.09 0.53
CA LEU A 48 -13.74 -16.51 0.75
C LEU A 48 -12.26 -16.81 1.05
N LYS A 49 -11.34 -16.15 0.33
CA LYS A 49 -9.89 -16.25 0.60
C LYS A 49 -9.55 -15.77 2.00
N LEU A 50 -10.11 -14.65 2.43
CA LEU A 50 -9.92 -14.10 3.77
C LEU A 50 -10.47 -15.06 4.84
N LEU A 51 -11.68 -15.58 4.67
CA LEU A 51 -12.27 -16.57 5.57
C LEU A 51 -11.45 -17.86 5.62
N ALA A 52 -10.97 -18.36 4.50
CA ALA A 52 -10.09 -19.52 4.44
C ALA A 52 -8.76 -19.26 5.19
N PHE A 53 -8.18 -18.06 5.05
CA PHE A 53 -6.99 -17.68 5.79
C PHE A 53 -7.22 -17.65 7.31
N MET A 54 -8.39 -17.14 7.73
CA MET A 54 -8.83 -17.09 9.12
C MET A 54 -9.28 -18.47 9.65
N GLY A 55 -9.39 -19.49 8.81
CA GLY A 55 -9.80 -20.85 9.20
C GLY A 55 -8.97 -21.49 10.30
N LYS A 56 -7.70 -21.04 10.46
CA LYS A 56 -6.83 -21.41 11.60
C LYS A 56 -7.42 -21.00 12.96
N PHE A 57 -8.27 -19.97 13.00
CA PHE A 57 -8.89 -19.41 14.20
C PHE A 57 -10.37 -19.77 14.36
N LYS A 58 -10.86 -20.82 13.66
CA LYS A 58 -12.28 -21.21 13.63
C LYS A 58 -12.91 -21.38 15.01
N PHE A 59 -12.18 -21.94 15.98
CA PHE A 59 -12.68 -22.11 17.35
C PHE A 59 -12.83 -20.78 18.09
N ALA A 60 -11.85 -19.86 17.93
CA ALA A 60 -11.93 -18.53 18.51
C ALA A 60 -13.07 -17.71 17.88
N LEU A 61 -13.25 -17.79 16.55
CA LEU A 61 -14.37 -17.16 15.85
C LEU A 61 -15.72 -17.73 16.28
N GLY A 62 -15.82 -19.06 16.49
CA GLY A 62 -16.99 -19.71 17.07
C GLY A 62 -17.31 -19.19 18.47
N ALA A 63 -16.28 -19.04 19.32
CA ALA A 63 -16.44 -18.44 20.65
C ALA A 63 -16.90 -16.98 20.57
N VAL A 64 -16.31 -16.16 19.69
CA VAL A 64 -16.75 -14.78 19.42
C VAL A 64 -18.24 -14.74 19.08
N PHE A 65 -18.69 -15.63 18.19
CA PHE A 65 -20.09 -15.71 17.79
C PHE A 65 -21.02 -16.06 18.97
N VAL A 66 -20.66 -17.05 19.78
CA VAL A 66 -21.44 -17.47 20.96
C VAL A 66 -21.53 -16.35 21.99
N PHE A 67 -20.40 -15.72 22.34
CA PHE A 67 -20.37 -14.62 23.31
C PHE A 67 -21.11 -13.37 22.81
N ALA A 68 -21.05 -13.07 21.51
CA ALA A 68 -21.79 -11.96 20.90
C ALA A 68 -23.31 -12.19 21.01
N ILE A 69 -23.79 -13.40 20.70
CA ILE A 69 -25.21 -13.74 20.83
C ILE A 69 -25.62 -13.73 22.31
N ALA A 70 -24.85 -14.33 23.21
CA ALA A 70 -25.15 -14.35 24.64
C ALA A 70 -25.24 -12.94 25.22
N SER A 71 -24.25 -12.08 24.93
CA SER A 71 -24.29 -10.66 25.33
C SER A 71 -25.54 -9.97 24.82
N THR A 72 -25.89 -10.15 23.54
CA THR A 72 -27.07 -9.55 22.93
C THR A 72 -28.37 -10.05 23.58
N VAL A 73 -28.50 -11.36 23.84
CA VAL A 73 -29.68 -11.94 24.49
C VAL A 73 -29.88 -11.38 25.90
N PHE A 74 -28.82 -11.33 26.72
CA PHE A 74 -28.91 -10.75 28.06
C PHE A 74 -29.30 -9.27 28.03
N ASN A 75 -28.77 -8.52 27.06
CA ASN A 75 -29.10 -7.09 26.87
C ASN A 75 -30.56 -6.89 26.46
N ILE A 76 -31.13 -7.77 25.59
CA ILE A 76 -32.49 -7.67 25.09
C ILE A 76 -33.52 -8.11 26.14
N VAL A 77 -33.22 -9.08 27.00
CA VAL A 77 -34.09 -9.55 28.06
C VAL A 77 -34.22 -8.50 29.18
N GLY A 78 -33.17 -7.71 29.42
CA GLY A 78 -33.13 -6.70 30.48
C GLY A 78 -34.35 -5.77 30.54
N PRO A 79 -34.78 -5.10 29.47
CA PRO A 79 -35.96 -4.22 29.45
C PRO A 79 -37.25 -4.93 29.82
N LYS A 80 -37.42 -6.22 29.46
CA LYS A 80 -38.61 -6.99 29.86
C LYS A 80 -38.63 -7.30 31.36
N VAL A 81 -37.46 -7.71 31.92
CA VAL A 81 -37.34 -7.92 33.37
C VAL A 81 -37.56 -6.62 34.14
N LEU A 82 -36.97 -5.50 33.66
CA LEU A 82 -37.16 -4.20 34.28
C LEU A 82 -38.63 -3.73 34.22
N SER A 83 -39.38 -4.08 33.16
CA SER A 83 -40.80 -3.73 33.01
C SER A 83 -41.68 -4.34 34.09
N THR A 84 -41.30 -5.53 34.63
CA THR A 84 -42.06 -6.12 35.76
C THR A 84 -41.88 -5.31 37.04
N ALA A 85 -40.74 -4.66 37.28
CA ALA A 85 -40.57 -3.75 38.40
C ALA A 85 -41.52 -2.52 38.30
N THR A 86 -41.65 -1.97 37.08
CA THR A 86 -42.56 -0.85 36.83
C THR A 86 -44.01 -1.25 37.05
N THR A 87 -44.43 -2.45 36.64
CA THR A 87 -45.77 -2.99 36.89
C THR A 87 -46.00 -3.17 38.39
N GLU A 88 -45.08 -3.77 39.14
CA GLU A 88 -45.17 -3.94 40.60
C GLU A 88 -45.27 -2.60 41.35
N LEU A 89 -44.49 -1.61 40.91
CA LEU A 89 -44.59 -0.25 41.47
C LEU A 89 -45.97 0.39 41.21
N PHE A 90 -46.47 0.26 39.98
CA PHE A 90 -47.80 0.80 39.61
C PHE A 90 -48.94 0.14 40.39
N GLU A 91 -48.93 -1.21 40.47
CA GLU A 91 -49.93 -1.99 41.24
C GLU A 91 -49.85 -1.66 42.74
N GLY A 92 -48.63 -1.56 43.29
CA GLY A 92 -48.42 -1.20 44.69
C GLY A 92 -48.90 0.21 45.04
N VAL A 93 -48.73 1.20 44.14
CA VAL A 93 -49.26 2.55 44.31
C VAL A 93 -50.77 2.55 44.23
N THR A 94 -51.37 1.84 43.27
CA THR A 94 -52.84 1.75 43.15
C THR A 94 -53.48 1.05 44.35
N ALA A 95 -52.87 -0.05 44.83
CA ALA A 95 -53.28 -0.74 46.03
C ALA A 95 -53.22 0.15 47.31
N LYS A 96 -52.18 1.00 47.41
CA LYS A 96 -52.03 1.95 48.51
C LYS A 96 -53.05 3.03 48.46
N ILE A 97 -53.38 3.55 47.27
CA ILE A 97 -54.50 4.57 47.10
C ILE A 97 -55.83 3.95 47.44
N ALA A 98 -56.08 2.69 47.05
CA ALA A 98 -57.33 1.96 47.36
C ALA A 98 -57.40 1.44 48.80
N GLY A 99 -56.39 1.64 49.62
CA GLY A 99 -56.32 1.15 51.00
C GLY A 99 -56.21 -0.40 51.15
N THR A 100 -55.93 -1.12 50.09
CA THR A 100 -55.90 -2.59 50.04
C THR A 100 -54.51 -3.16 50.19
N GLY A 101 -53.44 -2.35 50.21
CA GLY A 101 -52.05 -2.84 50.28
C GLY A 101 -51.00 -1.72 50.13
N GLY A 102 -49.77 -2.10 49.77
CA GLY A 102 -48.65 -1.17 49.54
C GLY A 102 -47.61 -1.69 48.55
N ILE A 103 -46.55 -0.95 48.31
CA ILE A 103 -45.46 -1.29 47.39
C ILE A 103 -44.61 -2.40 48.04
N ARG A 104 -44.35 -3.49 47.29
CA ARG A 104 -43.49 -4.60 47.72
C ARG A 104 -42.04 -4.30 47.32
N PHE A 105 -41.35 -3.56 48.17
CA PHE A 105 -39.95 -3.15 47.87
C PHE A 105 -38.98 -4.30 47.81
N ASP A 106 -39.21 -5.41 48.47
CA ASP A 106 -38.45 -6.64 48.42
C ASP A 106 -38.49 -7.27 47.03
N VAL A 107 -39.68 -7.33 46.40
CA VAL A 107 -39.87 -7.85 45.04
C VAL A 107 -39.19 -6.90 44.03
N VAL A 108 -39.43 -5.61 44.16
CA VAL A 108 -38.78 -4.59 43.28
C VAL A 108 -37.25 -4.69 43.41
N GLY A 109 -36.71 -4.81 44.64
CA GLY A 109 -35.29 -4.97 44.87
C GLY A 109 -34.70 -6.24 44.19
N THR A 110 -35.41 -7.36 44.27
CA THR A 110 -35.00 -8.61 43.61
C THR A 110 -35.00 -8.47 42.09
N ILE A 111 -35.99 -7.81 41.48
CA ILE A 111 -36.06 -7.57 40.04
C ILE A 111 -34.87 -6.67 39.59
N LEU A 112 -34.58 -5.61 40.34
CA LEU A 112 -33.47 -4.71 40.03
C LEU A 112 -32.13 -5.40 40.13
N LEU A 113 -31.89 -6.26 41.14
CA LEU A 113 -30.68 -7.04 41.28
C LEU A 113 -30.55 -8.05 40.13
N THR A 114 -31.66 -8.72 39.75
CA THR A 114 -31.66 -9.64 38.59
C THR A 114 -31.33 -8.88 37.29
N THR A 115 -31.90 -7.69 37.08
CA THR A 115 -31.59 -6.86 35.91
C THR A 115 -30.14 -6.42 35.90
N LEU A 116 -29.58 -6.04 37.07
CA LEU A 116 -28.17 -5.69 37.23
C LEU A 116 -27.24 -6.89 36.88
N ALA A 117 -27.60 -8.08 37.37
CA ALA A 117 -26.85 -9.30 37.05
C ALA A 117 -26.90 -9.61 35.56
N LEU A 118 -28.05 -9.51 34.87
CA LEU A 118 -28.19 -9.69 33.42
C LEU A 118 -27.30 -8.73 32.64
N TYR A 119 -27.29 -7.45 32.98
CA TYR A 119 -26.42 -6.46 32.35
C TYR A 119 -24.92 -6.72 32.66
N GLY A 120 -24.60 -7.17 33.88
CA GLY A 120 -23.26 -7.57 34.26
C GLY A 120 -22.73 -8.75 33.41
N PHE A 121 -23.57 -9.78 33.22
CA PHE A 121 -23.25 -10.91 32.34
C PHE A 121 -23.14 -10.49 30.86
N SER A 122 -24.03 -9.61 30.39
CA SER A 122 -23.94 -9.04 29.05
C SER A 122 -22.61 -8.33 28.82
N ALA A 123 -22.21 -7.48 29.78
CA ALA A 123 -20.94 -6.75 29.71
C ALA A 123 -19.73 -7.69 29.71
N LEU A 124 -19.74 -8.72 30.56
CA LEU A 124 -18.69 -9.74 30.61
C LEU A 124 -18.58 -10.49 29.28
N CYS A 125 -19.70 -10.96 28.73
CA CYS A 125 -19.73 -11.62 27.43
C CYS A 125 -19.20 -10.70 26.31
N SER A 126 -19.60 -9.43 26.30
CA SER A 126 -19.12 -8.42 25.34
C SER A 126 -17.62 -8.17 25.47
N PHE A 127 -17.10 -8.10 26.70
CA PHE A 127 -15.67 -7.96 26.96
C PHE A 127 -14.88 -9.15 26.41
N VAL A 128 -15.29 -10.38 26.74
CA VAL A 128 -14.63 -11.60 26.26
C VAL A 128 -14.67 -11.68 24.72
N GLN A 129 -15.82 -11.38 24.12
CA GLN A 129 -15.99 -11.33 22.67
C GLN A 129 -15.02 -10.32 22.01
N GLY A 130 -14.96 -9.10 22.55
CA GLY A 130 -14.08 -8.04 22.03
C GLY A 130 -12.60 -8.40 22.16
N TRP A 131 -12.21 -8.97 23.30
CA TRP A 131 -10.85 -9.44 23.53
C TRP A 131 -10.43 -10.55 22.55
N LEU A 132 -11.29 -11.57 22.37
CA LEU A 132 -11.05 -12.67 21.42
C LEU A 132 -10.97 -12.15 19.98
N MET A 133 -11.91 -11.28 19.57
CA MET A 133 -11.94 -10.73 18.21
C MET A 133 -10.70 -9.89 17.91
N THR A 134 -10.28 -9.04 18.84
CA THR A 134 -9.06 -8.24 18.71
C THR A 134 -7.82 -9.14 18.58
N HIS A 135 -7.72 -10.19 19.40
CA HIS A 135 -6.60 -11.14 19.32
C HIS A 135 -6.55 -11.84 17.95
N VAL A 136 -7.68 -12.36 17.47
CA VAL A 136 -7.77 -13.02 16.14
C VAL A 136 -7.38 -12.05 15.03
N THR A 137 -7.92 -10.84 15.06
CA THR A 137 -7.64 -9.80 14.06
C THR A 137 -6.17 -9.43 14.02
N GLN A 138 -5.56 -9.12 15.17
CA GLN A 138 -4.15 -8.72 15.23
C GLN A 138 -3.21 -9.85 14.78
N LYS A 139 -3.53 -11.11 15.16
CA LYS A 139 -2.75 -12.25 14.70
C LYS A 139 -2.88 -12.49 13.20
N THR A 140 -4.07 -12.26 12.63
CA THR A 140 -4.32 -12.31 11.19
C THR A 140 -3.48 -11.25 10.45
N CYS A 141 -3.51 -10.00 10.90
CA CYS A 141 -2.69 -8.91 10.33
C CYS A 141 -1.17 -9.20 10.43
N TYR A 142 -0.73 -9.72 11.58
CA TYR A 142 0.67 -10.14 11.77
C TYR A 142 1.10 -11.19 10.74
N LEU A 143 0.29 -12.23 10.55
CA LEU A 143 0.58 -13.31 9.60
C LEU A 143 0.55 -12.83 8.14
N LEU A 144 -0.36 -11.91 7.81
CA LEU A 144 -0.41 -11.31 6.46
C LEU A 144 0.85 -10.47 6.19
N ARG A 145 1.27 -9.60 7.13
CA ARG A 145 2.52 -8.83 6.99
C ARG A 145 3.74 -9.73 6.85
N GLN A 146 3.82 -10.78 7.64
CA GLN A 146 4.91 -11.76 7.54
C GLN A 146 4.95 -12.42 6.16
N ARG A 147 3.79 -12.84 5.63
CA ARG A 147 3.73 -13.43 4.29
C ARG A 147 4.06 -12.45 3.18
N ILE A 148 3.62 -11.18 3.30
CA ILE A 148 3.99 -10.16 2.33
C ILE A 148 5.50 -9.91 2.34
N ALA A 149 6.13 -9.81 3.52
CA ALA A 149 7.57 -9.65 3.63
C ALA A 149 8.33 -10.81 2.95
N GLN A 150 7.92 -12.05 3.22
CA GLN A 150 8.50 -13.23 2.54
C GLN A 150 8.25 -13.22 1.02
N LYS A 151 7.09 -12.73 0.60
CA LYS A 151 6.73 -12.64 -0.83
C LYS A 151 7.58 -11.61 -1.58
N ILE A 152 7.92 -10.48 -0.93
CA ILE A 152 8.80 -9.46 -1.52
C ILE A 152 10.13 -10.08 -1.95
N ASP A 153 10.73 -10.92 -1.11
CA ASP A 153 12.01 -11.58 -1.42
C ASP A 153 11.90 -12.64 -2.52
N ALA A 154 10.69 -13.16 -2.76
CA ALA A 154 10.43 -14.22 -3.73
C ALA A 154 9.96 -13.71 -5.11
N LEU A 155 9.61 -12.42 -5.22
CA LEU A 155 9.07 -11.85 -6.45
C LEU A 155 10.18 -11.50 -7.45
N PRO A 156 9.95 -11.70 -8.76
CA PRO A 156 10.90 -11.34 -9.80
C PRO A 156 11.09 -9.83 -9.91
N MET A 157 12.28 -9.39 -10.34
CA MET A 157 12.61 -7.96 -10.51
C MET A 157 11.60 -7.25 -11.42
N GLY A 158 11.10 -7.92 -12.46
CA GLY A 158 10.10 -7.38 -13.38
C GLY A 158 8.77 -6.98 -12.72
N TYR A 159 8.44 -7.57 -11.58
CA TYR A 159 7.28 -7.14 -10.79
C TYR A 159 7.47 -5.72 -10.23
N PHE A 160 8.65 -5.45 -9.65
CA PHE A 160 8.97 -4.15 -9.04
C PHE A 160 9.17 -3.05 -10.09
N GLU A 161 9.63 -3.38 -11.29
CA GLU A 161 9.75 -2.41 -12.39
C GLU A 161 8.39 -1.96 -12.94
N ARG A 162 7.36 -2.82 -12.84
CA ARG A 162 5.98 -2.51 -13.29
C ARG A 162 5.12 -1.93 -12.19
N THR A 163 5.47 -2.15 -10.92
CA THR A 163 4.68 -1.75 -9.75
C THR A 163 5.42 -0.65 -8.99
N SER A 164 4.71 0.43 -8.60
CA SER A 164 5.35 1.47 -7.81
C SER A 164 5.66 0.99 -6.38
N THR A 165 6.79 1.43 -5.82
CA THR A 165 7.16 1.16 -4.42
C THR A 165 6.05 1.60 -3.44
N GLY A 166 5.39 2.73 -3.74
CA GLY A 166 4.27 3.23 -2.95
C GLY A 166 3.06 2.30 -2.92
N ASP A 167 2.78 1.60 -4.03
CA ASP A 167 1.69 0.61 -4.08
C ASP A 167 2.00 -0.61 -3.22
N VAL A 168 3.25 -1.09 -3.24
CA VAL A 168 3.69 -2.21 -2.38
C VAL A 168 3.63 -1.84 -0.90
N LEU A 169 4.16 -0.67 -0.53
CA LEU A 169 4.09 -0.16 0.84
C LEU A 169 2.65 0.02 1.31
N SER A 170 1.76 0.56 0.47
CA SER A 170 0.35 0.73 0.79
C SER A 170 -0.35 -0.60 1.11
N ARG A 171 0.03 -1.69 0.43
CA ARG A 171 -0.52 -3.04 0.73
C ARG A 171 -0.08 -3.57 2.09
N ILE A 172 1.18 -3.32 2.48
CA ILE A 172 1.73 -3.76 3.77
C ILE A 172 1.13 -2.97 4.94
N THR A 173 0.91 -1.67 4.74
CA THR A 173 0.44 -0.74 5.78
C THR A 173 -1.07 -0.55 5.68
N ASN A 174 -1.54 0.26 4.74
CA ASN A 174 -2.91 0.74 4.68
C ASN A 174 -3.94 -0.39 4.44
N ASP A 175 -3.66 -1.33 3.51
CA ASP A 175 -4.62 -2.38 3.21
C ASP A 175 -4.77 -3.37 4.36
N ILE A 176 -3.66 -3.77 5.02
CA ILE A 176 -3.74 -4.67 6.19
C ILE A 176 -4.38 -3.97 7.38
N ASP A 177 -4.12 -2.67 7.61
CA ASP A 177 -4.75 -1.92 8.67
C ASP A 177 -6.26 -1.75 8.43
N THR A 178 -6.65 -1.47 7.19
CA THR A 178 -8.06 -1.43 6.78
C THR A 178 -8.75 -2.79 6.98
N LEU A 179 -8.07 -3.91 6.62
CA LEU A 179 -8.55 -5.25 6.90
C LEU A 179 -8.73 -5.48 8.40
N GLY A 180 -7.75 -5.09 9.22
CA GLY A 180 -7.80 -5.23 10.67
C GLY A 180 -8.96 -4.46 11.29
N GLN A 181 -9.13 -3.19 10.93
CA GLN A 181 -10.23 -2.36 11.41
C GLN A 181 -11.58 -2.90 10.96
N SER A 182 -11.70 -3.25 9.68
CA SER A 182 -12.95 -3.77 9.10
C SER A 182 -13.33 -5.13 9.65
N LEU A 183 -12.37 -6.01 9.93
CA LEU A 183 -12.62 -7.29 10.58
C LEU A 183 -13.14 -7.10 12.01
N ASN A 184 -12.45 -6.27 12.80
CA ASN A 184 -12.82 -6.07 14.21
C ASN A 184 -14.19 -5.41 14.36
N GLN A 185 -14.45 -4.34 13.61
CA GLN A 185 -15.71 -3.60 13.67
C GLN A 185 -16.82 -4.26 12.85
N GLY A 186 -16.55 -4.60 11.59
CA GLY A 186 -17.58 -5.06 10.65
C GLY A 186 -18.17 -6.41 11.04
N VAL A 187 -17.33 -7.39 11.38
CA VAL A 187 -17.81 -8.74 11.75
C VAL A 187 -18.58 -8.69 13.08
N THR A 188 -18.01 -8.01 14.08
CA THR A 188 -18.68 -7.84 15.38
C THR A 188 -20.03 -7.16 15.24
N GLN A 189 -20.08 -6.03 14.51
CA GLN A 189 -21.29 -5.26 14.31
C GLN A 189 -22.35 -6.01 13.51
N LEU A 190 -21.94 -6.78 12.49
CA LEU A 190 -22.86 -7.63 11.74
C LEU A 190 -23.56 -8.65 12.64
N ILE A 191 -22.79 -9.37 13.47
CA ILE A 191 -23.32 -10.39 14.37
C ILE A 191 -24.26 -9.77 15.41
N THR A 192 -23.79 -8.74 16.13
CA THR A 192 -24.56 -8.13 17.22
C THR A 192 -25.79 -7.39 16.72
N SER A 193 -25.70 -6.62 15.61
CA SER A 193 -26.85 -5.91 15.05
C SER A 193 -27.91 -6.87 14.50
N THR A 194 -27.50 -7.96 13.82
CA THR A 194 -28.45 -8.97 13.32
C THR A 194 -29.14 -9.67 14.49
N ALA A 195 -28.38 -10.10 15.50
CA ALA A 195 -28.94 -10.73 16.69
C ALA A 195 -29.88 -9.79 17.45
N THR A 196 -29.53 -8.48 17.54
CA THR A 196 -30.39 -7.47 18.21
C THR A 196 -31.68 -7.27 17.44
N VAL A 197 -31.67 -7.09 16.12
CA VAL A 197 -32.89 -6.91 15.31
C VAL A 197 -33.83 -8.11 15.47
N ILE A 198 -33.30 -9.34 15.34
CA ILE A 198 -34.11 -10.56 15.47
C ILE A 198 -34.62 -10.70 16.90
N GLY A 199 -33.79 -10.54 17.91
CA GLY A 199 -34.15 -10.72 19.29
C GLY A 199 -35.15 -9.68 19.79
N VAL A 200 -34.96 -8.38 19.44
CA VAL A 200 -35.93 -7.32 19.77
C VAL A 200 -37.27 -7.60 19.08
N LEU A 201 -37.27 -8.00 17.81
CA LEU A 201 -38.50 -8.35 17.09
C LEU A 201 -39.27 -9.49 17.77
N VAL A 202 -38.56 -10.55 18.17
CA VAL A 202 -39.15 -11.69 18.92
C VAL A 202 -39.75 -11.21 20.24
N MET A 203 -39.03 -10.37 20.99
CA MET A 203 -39.55 -9.82 22.27
C MET A 203 -40.77 -8.94 22.09
N MET A 204 -40.79 -8.08 21.06
CA MET A 204 -41.94 -7.24 20.75
C MET A 204 -43.19 -8.06 20.38
N LEU A 205 -43.01 -9.07 19.54
CA LEU A 205 -44.09 -10.00 19.15
C LEU A 205 -44.60 -10.81 20.36
N SER A 206 -43.73 -11.17 21.31
CA SER A 206 -44.12 -11.89 22.53
C SER A 206 -44.99 -11.04 23.50
N ILE A 207 -44.84 -9.70 23.46
CA ILE A 207 -45.62 -8.79 24.30
C ILE A 207 -46.96 -8.49 23.65
N ASN A 208 -46.96 -7.93 22.42
CA ASN A 208 -48.20 -7.56 21.75
C ASN A 208 -48.00 -7.40 20.22
N VAL A 209 -48.67 -8.24 19.42
CA VAL A 209 -48.54 -8.24 17.96
C VAL A 209 -49.07 -6.93 17.32
N PRO A 210 -50.25 -6.40 17.65
CA PRO A 210 -50.70 -5.10 17.10
C PRO A 210 -49.76 -3.94 17.38
N MET A 211 -49.19 -3.82 18.57
CA MET A 211 -48.18 -2.79 18.88
C MET A 211 -46.90 -2.99 18.07
N THR A 212 -46.49 -4.23 17.85
CA THR A 212 -45.35 -4.53 17.02
C THR A 212 -45.55 -4.07 15.59
N LEU A 213 -46.75 -4.25 15.02
CA LEU A 213 -47.06 -3.77 13.67
C LEU A 213 -46.99 -2.24 13.57
N ILE A 214 -47.52 -1.54 14.61
CA ILE A 214 -47.43 -0.05 14.68
C ILE A 214 -45.96 0.38 14.73
N ALA A 215 -45.11 -0.28 15.56
CA ALA A 215 -43.71 0.04 15.65
C ALA A 215 -42.94 -0.25 14.32
N LEU A 216 -43.30 -1.32 13.63
CA LEU A 216 -42.72 -1.68 12.35
C LEU A 216 -43.02 -0.66 11.23
N LEU A 217 -44.11 0.14 11.31
CA LEU A 217 -44.39 1.23 10.37
C LEU A 217 -43.34 2.35 10.38
N VAL A 218 -42.58 2.46 11.46
CA VAL A 218 -41.45 3.41 11.56
C VAL A 218 -40.33 3.05 10.56
N ILE A 219 -40.15 1.76 10.21
CA ILE A 219 -39.07 1.30 9.31
C ILE A 219 -39.25 1.84 7.89
N PRO A 220 -40.37 1.61 7.18
CA PRO A 220 -40.52 2.12 5.83
C PRO A 220 -40.50 3.66 5.80
N LEU A 221 -41.02 4.32 6.81
CA LEU A 221 -40.92 5.77 6.91
C LEU A 221 -39.48 6.24 7.03
N SER A 222 -38.68 5.61 7.90
CA SER A 222 -37.25 5.87 8.03
C SER A 222 -36.51 5.60 6.71
N ALA A 223 -36.78 4.48 6.07
CA ALA A 223 -36.13 4.09 4.82
C ALA A 223 -36.38 5.09 3.67
N ILE A 224 -37.62 5.59 3.55
CA ILE A 224 -37.99 6.63 2.58
C ILE A 224 -37.21 7.92 2.84
N LEU A 225 -37.19 8.39 4.07
CA LEU A 225 -36.50 9.63 4.45
C LEU A 225 -34.99 9.52 4.26
N VAL A 226 -34.40 8.42 4.68
CA VAL A 226 -32.96 8.12 4.43
C VAL A 226 -32.66 8.14 2.93
N LYS A 227 -33.46 7.45 2.11
CA LYS A 227 -33.28 7.42 0.65
C LYS A 227 -33.33 8.82 0.03
N VAL A 228 -34.26 9.68 0.49
CA VAL A 228 -34.36 11.06 0.01
C VAL A 228 -33.14 11.90 0.40
N VAL A 229 -32.74 11.85 1.67
CA VAL A 229 -31.57 12.61 2.17
C VAL A 229 -30.29 12.16 1.52
N VAL A 230 -30.01 10.84 1.51
CA VAL A 230 -28.80 10.26 0.90
C VAL A 230 -28.76 10.55 -0.60
N GLY A 231 -29.87 10.36 -1.31
CA GLY A 231 -29.94 10.60 -2.75
C GLY A 231 -29.59 12.04 -3.13
N ARG A 232 -30.02 13.02 -2.33
CA ARG A 232 -29.66 14.43 -2.54
C ARG A 232 -28.24 14.77 -2.10
N SER A 233 -27.79 14.22 -0.99
CA SER A 233 -26.44 14.46 -0.45
C SER A 233 -25.34 13.88 -1.35
N GLN A 234 -25.57 12.72 -1.96
CA GLN A 234 -24.56 11.98 -2.73
C GLN A 234 -24.02 12.77 -3.94
N LYS A 235 -24.86 13.62 -4.57
CA LYS A 235 -24.40 14.49 -5.66
C LYS A 235 -23.33 15.47 -5.16
N TYR A 236 -23.60 16.16 -4.04
CA TYR A 236 -22.67 17.15 -3.47
C TYR A 236 -21.42 16.48 -2.88
N PHE A 237 -21.58 15.30 -2.29
CA PHE A 237 -20.45 14.50 -1.79
C PHE A 237 -19.47 14.14 -2.91
N ARG A 238 -19.95 13.68 -4.08
CA ARG A 238 -19.08 13.43 -5.25
C ARG A 238 -18.41 14.71 -5.75
N MET A 239 -19.14 15.82 -5.82
CA MET A 239 -18.55 17.11 -6.18
C MET A 239 -17.44 17.52 -5.21
N GLN A 240 -17.69 17.39 -3.90
CA GLN A 240 -16.71 17.66 -2.85
C GLN A 240 -15.44 16.82 -3.03
N GLN A 241 -15.57 15.50 -3.26
CA GLN A 241 -14.44 14.60 -3.48
C GLN A 241 -13.64 14.99 -4.74
N ASN A 242 -14.31 15.30 -5.83
CA ASN A 242 -13.65 15.73 -7.07
C ASN A 242 -12.88 17.05 -6.89
N ARG A 243 -13.48 18.03 -6.18
CA ARG A 243 -12.82 19.32 -5.92
C ARG A 243 -11.67 19.18 -4.92
N LEU A 244 -11.81 18.33 -3.92
CA LEU A 244 -10.71 18.01 -2.99
C LEU A 244 -9.53 17.37 -3.73
N GLY A 245 -9.81 16.42 -4.64
CA GLY A 245 -8.77 15.84 -5.49
C GLY A 245 -8.08 16.86 -6.39
N ALA A 246 -8.85 17.82 -6.95
CA ALA A 246 -8.29 18.91 -7.76
C ALA A 246 -7.40 19.85 -6.92
N ILE A 247 -7.81 20.22 -5.70
CA ILE A 247 -6.99 21.02 -4.78
C ILE A 247 -5.69 20.30 -4.43
N ASN A 248 -5.77 19.02 -4.06
CA ASN A 248 -4.59 18.24 -3.72
C ASN A 248 -3.60 18.20 -4.90
N GLY A 249 -4.10 18.00 -6.13
CA GLY A 249 -3.26 18.04 -7.33
C GLY A 249 -2.63 19.42 -7.58
N GLN A 250 -3.38 20.51 -7.37
CA GLN A 250 -2.86 21.87 -7.49
C GLN A 250 -1.77 22.19 -6.45
N VAL A 251 -1.98 21.74 -5.20
CA VAL A 251 -0.99 21.92 -4.13
C VAL A 251 0.27 21.12 -4.41
N GLU A 252 0.15 19.86 -4.83
CA GLU A 252 1.29 19.02 -5.19
C GLU A 252 2.08 19.61 -6.36
N GLU A 253 1.40 20.08 -7.41
CA GLU A 253 2.02 20.73 -8.56
C GLU A 253 2.72 22.03 -8.18
N ALA A 254 2.07 22.88 -7.36
CA ALA A 254 2.65 24.14 -6.90
C ALA A 254 3.86 23.93 -5.99
N PHE A 255 3.83 22.93 -5.10
CA PHE A 255 4.95 22.59 -4.22
C PHE A 255 6.13 22.02 -5.01
N SER A 256 5.88 21.05 -5.89
CA SER A 256 6.91 20.43 -6.72
C SER A 256 7.52 21.41 -7.72
N GLY A 257 6.70 22.34 -8.24
CA GLY A 257 7.11 23.38 -9.18
C GLY A 257 7.47 24.72 -8.55
N GLN A 258 7.63 24.82 -7.22
CA GLN A 258 7.78 26.11 -6.52
C GLN A 258 8.91 26.99 -7.05
N ALA A 259 10.06 26.39 -7.39
CA ALA A 259 11.18 27.11 -7.99
C ALA A 259 10.81 27.72 -9.34
N VAL A 260 10.06 26.99 -10.16
CA VAL A 260 9.59 27.46 -11.48
C VAL A 260 8.54 28.56 -11.32
N VAL A 261 7.57 28.37 -10.42
CA VAL A 261 6.53 29.38 -10.12
C VAL A 261 7.19 30.70 -9.73
N ARG A 262 8.20 30.67 -8.84
CA ARG A 262 8.94 31.85 -8.41
C ARG A 262 9.81 32.46 -9.52
N ALA A 263 10.53 31.62 -10.28
CA ALA A 263 11.39 32.09 -11.36
C ALA A 263 10.60 32.85 -12.44
N PHE A 264 9.33 32.49 -12.66
CA PHE A 264 8.45 33.11 -13.64
C PHE A 264 7.44 34.11 -13.03
N ASN A 265 7.50 34.41 -11.72
CA ASN A 265 6.59 35.31 -10.98
C ASN A 265 5.11 34.96 -11.18
N LYS A 266 4.77 33.66 -11.08
CA LYS A 266 3.42 33.15 -11.33
C LYS A 266 2.62 32.83 -10.06
N GLU A 267 3.07 33.30 -8.89
CA GLU A 267 2.38 33.05 -7.60
C GLU A 267 0.95 33.59 -7.59
N GLY A 268 0.74 34.76 -8.22
CA GLY A 268 -0.59 35.37 -8.31
C GLY A 268 -1.58 34.53 -9.11
N ASP A 269 -1.15 33.93 -10.22
CA ASP A 269 -1.98 33.10 -11.08
C ASP A 269 -2.33 31.77 -10.36
N VAL A 270 -1.33 31.13 -9.73
CA VAL A 270 -1.51 29.90 -8.93
C VAL A 270 -2.49 30.13 -7.78
N LEU A 271 -2.32 31.24 -7.04
CA LEU A 271 -3.21 31.61 -5.94
C LEU A 271 -4.64 31.89 -6.41
N ALA A 272 -4.80 32.57 -7.55
CA ALA A 272 -6.13 32.86 -8.11
C ALA A 272 -6.86 31.56 -8.50
N GLN A 273 -6.15 30.62 -9.14
CA GLN A 273 -6.69 29.32 -9.49
C GLN A 273 -7.08 28.50 -8.25
N PHE A 274 -6.20 28.47 -7.22
CA PHE A 274 -6.48 27.82 -5.94
C PHE A 274 -7.73 28.40 -5.28
N LYS A 275 -7.84 29.73 -5.17
CA LYS A 275 -9.01 30.41 -4.59
C LYS A 275 -10.31 30.03 -5.30
N LYS A 276 -10.30 29.93 -6.63
CA LYS A 276 -11.47 29.50 -7.41
C LYS A 276 -11.88 28.08 -7.06
N THR A 277 -10.94 27.12 -7.10
CA THR A 277 -11.23 25.70 -6.79
C THR A 277 -11.66 25.53 -5.33
N ASN A 278 -11.04 26.30 -4.40
CA ASN A 278 -11.40 26.27 -2.97
C ASN A 278 -12.80 26.81 -2.70
N ALA A 279 -13.24 27.86 -3.43
CA ALA A 279 -14.63 28.35 -3.33
C ALA A 279 -15.64 27.30 -3.83
N GLU A 280 -15.33 26.58 -4.91
CA GLU A 280 -16.18 25.49 -5.41
C GLU A 280 -16.20 24.30 -4.44
N LEU A 281 -15.06 24.00 -3.79
CA LEU A 281 -14.98 23.00 -2.73
C LEU A 281 -15.84 23.40 -1.53
N TYR A 282 -15.74 24.66 -1.07
CA TYR A 282 -16.53 25.18 0.05
C TYR A 282 -18.02 25.00 -0.21
N GLU A 283 -18.50 25.41 -1.40
CA GLU A 283 -19.93 25.31 -1.72
C GLU A 283 -20.43 23.86 -1.74
N SER A 284 -19.67 22.95 -2.35
CA SER A 284 -20.02 21.54 -2.40
C SER A 284 -19.93 20.86 -1.02
N ALA A 285 -18.90 21.18 -0.23
CA ALA A 285 -18.70 20.65 1.10
C ALA A 285 -19.80 21.11 2.07
N TRP A 286 -20.13 22.43 2.05
CA TRP A 286 -21.21 22.96 2.89
C TRP A 286 -22.54 22.25 2.62
N LYS A 287 -22.94 22.13 1.33
CA LYS A 287 -24.20 21.44 0.96
C LYS A 287 -24.17 19.96 1.32
N SER A 288 -23.03 19.28 1.10
CA SER A 288 -22.84 17.88 1.47
C SER A 288 -22.98 17.68 2.98
N GLN A 289 -22.28 18.48 3.79
CA GLN A 289 -22.29 18.38 5.24
C GLN A 289 -23.65 18.76 5.85
N PHE A 290 -24.30 19.80 5.33
CA PHE A 290 -25.63 20.19 5.78
C PHE A 290 -26.64 19.06 5.55
N LEU A 291 -26.71 18.49 4.33
CA LEU A 291 -27.63 17.40 4.02
C LEU A 291 -27.32 16.14 4.83
N SER A 292 -26.04 15.80 4.97
CA SER A 292 -25.63 14.64 5.78
C SER A 292 -25.92 14.88 7.27
N GLY A 293 -25.72 16.11 7.76
CA GLY A 293 -26.00 16.49 9.15
C GLY A 293 -27.47 16.43 9.51
N LEU A 294 -28.39 16.59 8.54
CA LEU A 294 -29.83 16.42 8.77
C LEU A 294 -30.21 14.97 9.06
N MET A 295 -29.36 13.98 8.74
CA MET A 295 -29.72 12.58 8.92
C MET A 295 -30.09 12.23 10.35
N MET A 296 -29.25 12.60 11.33
CA MET A 296 -29.51 12.29 12.74
C MET A 296 -30.75 13.00 13.30
N PRO A 297 -30.96 14.33 13.11
CA PRO A 297 -32.23 15.00 13.52
C PRO A 297 -33.46 14.36 12.90
N VAL A 298 -33.43 14.02 11.61
CA VAL A 298 -34.58 13.38 10.93
C VAL A 298 -34.85 11.99 11.49
N MET A 299 -33.83 11.19 11.72
CA MET A 299 -33.98 9.85 12.32
C MET A 299 -34.49 9.93 13.76
N ASN A 300 -34.02 10.89 14.55
CA ASN A 300 -34.54 11.14 15.90
C ASN A 300 -36.00 11.58 15.88
N PHE A 301 -36.40 12.44 14.93
CA PHE A 301 -37.80 12.84 14.76
C PHE A 301 -38.70 11.64 14.45
N VAL A 302 -38.29 10.78 13.50
CA VAL A 302 -39.06 9.56 13.17
C VAL A 302 -39.12 8.59 14.35
N SER A 303 -38.03 8.42 15.08
CA SER A 303 -37.98 7.58 16.29
C SER A 303 -38.94 8.12 17.37
N ASN A 304 -38.98 9.44 17.56
CA ASN A 304 -39.91 10.08 18.51
C ASN A 304 -41.38 9.98 18.07
N LEU A 305 -41.68 10.05 16.77
CA LEU A 305 -43.04 9.75 16.27
C LEU A 305 -43.42 8.30 16.58
N GLY A 306 -42.54 7.35 16.37
CA GLY A 306 -42.74 5.95 16.76
C GLY A 306 -42.98 5.79 18.27
N TYR A 307 -42.19 6.49 19.09
CA TYR A 307 -42.40 6.54 20.55
C TYR A 307 -43.79 7.04 20.92
N VAL A 308 -44.24 8.18 20.36
CA VAL A 308 -45.58 8.75 20.64
C VAL A 308 -46.67 7.78 20.19
N ALA A 309 -46.57 7.20 19.00
CA ALA A 309 -47.54 6.23 18.48
C ALA A 309 -47.67 4.99 19.41
N VAL A 310 -46.51 4.44 19.84
CA VAL A 310 -46.48 3.31 20.77
C VAL A 310 -46.99 3.68 22.15
N ALA A 311 -46.71 4.89 22.65
CA ALA A 311 -47.23 5.34 23.95
C ALA A 311 -48.76 5.47 23.94
N ILE A 312 -49.33 6.07 22.88
CA ILE A 312 -50.80 6.23 22.73
C ILE A 312 -51.45 4.83 22.59
N ALA A 313 -50.96 4.01 21.66
CA ALA A 313 -51.51 2.66 21.46
C ALA A 313 -51.37 1.80 22.73
N GLY A 314 -50.21 1.88 23.40
CA GLY A 314 -49.93 1.19 24.65
C GLY A 314 -50.89 1.59 25.77
N ALA A 315 -51.15 2.89 25.93
CA ALA A 315 -52.14 3.40 26.91
C ALA A 315 -53.55 2.84 26.64
N LEU A 316 -53.97 2.83 25.37
CA LEU A 316 -55.29 2.28 24.98
C LEU A 316 -55.38 0.76 25.26
N PHE A 317 -54.33 -0.02 24.97
CA PHE A 317 -54.31 -1.45 25.26
C PHE A 317 -54.19 -1.74 26.77
N ALA A 318 -53.49 -0.88 27.53
CA ALA A 318 -53.39 -1.04 28.99
C ALA A 318 -54.73 -0.75 29.68
N ILE A 319 -55.49 0.30 29.28
CA ILE A 319 -56.85 0.60 29.76
C ILE A 319 -57.78 -0.59 29.45
N GLY A 320 -57.60 -1.23 28.29
CA GLY A 320 -58.34 -2.42 27.91
C GLY A 320 -57.87 -3.73 28.58
N GLY A 321 -56.90 -3.68 29.52
CA GLY A 321 -56.37 -4.83 30.26
C GLY A 321 -55.59 -5.84 29.43
N ARG A 322 -55.14 -5.48 28.21
CA ARG A 322 -54.42 -6.37 27.29
C ARG A 322 -52.90 -6.42 27.52
N ILE A 323 -52.35 -5.35 28.10
CA ILE A 323 -50.94 -5.22 28.47
C ILE A 323 -50.78 -4.48 29.78
N THR A 324 -49.65 -4.59 30.44
CA THR A 324 -49.31 -3.87 31.67
C THR A 324 -48.66 -2.51 31.38
N VAL A 325 -48.60 -1.65 32.39
CA VAL A 325 -47.89 -0.36 32.29
C VAL A 325 -46.38 -0.58 32.05
N GLY A 326 -45.83 -1.60 32.69
CA GLY A 326 -44.44 -2.00 32.45
C GLY A 326 -44.18 -2.46 31.02
N ASP A 327 -45.15 -3.13 30.37
CA ASP A 327 -45.00 -3.54 28.96
C ASP A 327 -44.89 -2.33 28.02
N ILE A 328 -45.59 -1.22 28.32
CA ILE A 328 -45.44 0.04 27.56
C ILE A 328 -43.99 0.54 27.65
N GLN A 329 -43.41 0.53 28.86
CA GLN A 329 -42.02 0.94 29.07
C GLN A 329 -41.05 0.03 28.30
N ALA A 330 -41.22 -1.31 28.38
CA ALA A 330 -40.41 -2.26 27.64
C ALA A 330 -40.50 -2.02 26.12
N PHE A 331 -41.72 -1.82 25.61
CA PHE A 331 -41.95 -1.57 24.18
C PHE A 331 -41.27 -0.30 23.67
N ILE A 332 -41.35 0.80 24.45
CA ILE A 332 -40.65 2.04 24.14
C ILE A 332 -39.12 1.81 24.02
N GLN A 333 -38.58 1.05 24.96
CA GLN A 333 -37.13 0.69 24.93
C GLN A 333 -36.80 -0.17 23.72
N TYR A 334 -37.66 -1.14 23.37
CA TYR A 334 -37.45 -1.98 22.20
C TYR A 334 -37.52 -1.19 20.89
N VAL A 335 -38.44 -0.24 20.74
CA VAL A 335 -38.50 0.61 19.55
C VAL A 335 -37.23 1.42 19.37
N LYS A 336 -36.65 1.96 20.45
CA LYS A 336 -35.35 2.64 20.42
C LYS A 336 -34.21 1.69 20.04
N ASN A 337 -34.17 0.51 20.66
CA ASN A 337 -33.14 -0.50 20.41
C ASN A 337 -33.29 -1.18 19.05
N PHE A 338 -34.38 -1.00 18.32
CA PHE A 338 -34.61 -1.57 17.01
C PHE A 338 -34.06 -0.72 15.85
N THR A 339 -34.20 0.61 15.97
CA THR A 339 -33.81 1.53 14.88
C THR A 339 -32.30 1.65 14.70
N GLN A 340 -31.54 1.67 15.79
CA GLN A 340 -30.08 1.83 15.75
C GLN A 340 -29.36 0.68 15.02
N PRO A 341 -29.63 -0.62 15.32
CA PRO A 341 -28.99 -1.72 14.59
C PRO A 341 -29.29 -1.76 13.10
N ILE A 342 -30.47 -1.32 12.66
CA ILE A 342 -30.80 -1.23 11.23
C ILE A 342 -29.87 -0.24 10.51
N THR A 343 -29.64 0.93 11.12
CA THR A 343 -28.70 1.91 10.59
C THR A 343 -27.28 1.37 10.56
N GLN A 344 -26.86 0.64 11.59
CA GLN A 344 -25.57 0.00 11.67
C GLN A 344 -25.38 -1.09 10.58
N LEU A 345 -26.40 -1.93 10.32
CA LEU A 345 -26.36 -2.92 9.24
C LEU A 345 -26.19 -2.28 7.86
N ALA A 346 -26.81 -1.11 7.63
CA ALA A 346 -26.59 -0.37 6.39
C ALA A 346 -25.14 0.10 6.25
N GLN A 347 -24.51 0.53 7.34
CA GLN A 347 -23.07 0.95 7.35
C GLN A 347 -22.11 -0.24 7.18
N VAL A 348 -22.44 -1.40 7.75
CA VAL A 348 -21.63 -2.62 7.63
C VAL A 348 -21.42 -3.01 6.16
N SER A 349 -22.37 -2.76 5.28
CA SER A 349 -22.19 -3.03 3.84
C SER A 349 -20.97 -2.31 3.24
N ASN A 350 -20.75 -1.04 3.62
CA ASN A 350 -19.59 -0.27 3.16
C ASN A 350 -18.29 -0.81 3.77
N VAL A 351 -18.31 -1.16 5.06
CA VAL A 351 -17.15 -1.73 5.75
C VAL A 351 -16.75 -3.07 5.12
N LEU A 352 -17.72 -3.92 4.78
CA LEU A 352 -17.47 -5.19 4.09
C LEU A 352 -16.91 -4.99 2.67
N GLN A 353 -17.36 -3.97 1.94
CA GLN A 353 -16.80 -3.64 0.63
C GLN A 353 -15.36 -3.17 0.72
N GLN A 354 -15.04 -2.28 1.67
CA GLN A 354 -13.66 -1.84 1.93
C GLN A 354 -12.75 -3.02 2.32
N MET A 355 -13.24 -3.90 3.20
CA MET A 355 -12.55 -5.11 3.60
C MET A 355 -12.26 -6.02 2.40
N ALA A 356 -13.25 -6.24 1.53
CA ALA A 356 -13.09 -7.06 0.33
C ALA A 356 -12.10 -6.46 -0.68
N ALA A 357 -12.14 -5.13 -0.90
CA ALA A 357 -11.21 -4.44 -1.79
C ALA A 357 -9.76 -4.50 -1.27
N SER A 358 -9.55 -4.28 0.03
CA SER A 358 -8.21 -4.43 0.63
C SER A 358 -7.74 -5.88 0.62
N ALA A 359 -8.64 -6.85 0.88
CA ALA A 359 -8.33 -8.29 0.76
C ALA A 359 -7.92 -8.66 -0.67
N GLU A 360 -8.64 -8.17 -1.68
CA GLU A 360 -8.35 -8.41 -3.10
C GLU A 360 -6.93 -7.95 -3.45
N ARG A 361 -6.54 -6.72 -3.07
CA ARG A 361 -5.20 -6.20 -3.33
C ARG A 361 -4.10 -6.98 -2.59
N VAL A 362 -4.34 -7.34 -1.32
CA VAL A 362 -3.38 -8.13 -0.53
C VAL A 362 -3.22 -9.54 -1.11
N PHE A 363 -4.31 -10.22 -1.44
CA PHE A 363 -4.22 -11.58 -2.01
C PHE A 363 -3.69 -11.57 -3.44
N ALA A 364 -4.02 -10.57 -4.27
CA ALA A 364 -3.41 -10.41 -5.60
C ALA A 364 -1.88 -10.29 -5.52
N PHE A 365 -1.37 -9.59 -4.50
CA PHE A 365 0.08 -9.53 -4.26
C PHE A 365 0.65 -10.87 -3.79
N LEU A 366 -0.01 -11.55 -2.86
CA LEU A 366 0.46 -12.84 -2.34
C LEU A 366 0.41 -13.96 -3.38
N GLU A 367 -0.50 -13.87 -4.36
CA GLU A 367 -0.66 -14.82 -5.47
C GLU A 367 0.16 -14.46 -6.70
N ALA A 368 0.86 -13.31 -6.70
CA ALA A 368 1.74 -12.94 -7.80
C ALA A 368 2.79 -14.03 -8.04
N GLU A 369 3.16 -14.23 -9.30
CA GLU A 369 4.10 -15.26 -9.72
C GLU A 369 5.47 -15.03 -9.09
N GLU A 370 6.05 -16.07 -8.47
CA GLU A 370 7.36 -16.04 -7.86
C GLU A 370 8.46 -16.39 -8.86
N GLU A 371 9.69 -16.01 -8.56
CA GLU A 371 10.83 -16.48 -9.33
C GLU A 371 10.86 -18.03 -9.35
N PRO A 372 10.95 -18.66 -10.54
CA PRO A 372 10.93 -20.12 -10.63
C PRO A 372 12.16 -20.70 -9.90
N LYS A 373 11.90 -21.69 -9.05
CA LYS A 373 12.97 -22.45 -8.40
C LYS A 373 13.66 -23.35 -9.42
N THR A 374 14.97 -23.23 -9.54
CA THR A 374 15.78 -23.99 -10.50
C THR A 374 16.35 -25.25 -9.85
N ALA A 375 16.48 -26.33 -10.60
CA ALA A 375 17.28 -27.47 -10.18
C ALA A 375 18.76 -27.06 -10.23
N VAL A 376 19.40 -26.92 -9.06
CA VAL A 376 20.80 -26.51 -8.93
C VAL A 376 21.70 -27.66 -9.34
N THR A 377 22.52 -27.47 -10.39
CA THR A 377 23.52 -28.46 -10.86
C THR A 377 24.94 -27.94 -10.82
N ALA A 378 25.11 -26.59 -10.79
CA ALA A 378 26.42 -25.93 -10.74
C ALA A 378 26.70 -25.29 -9.38
N LYS A 379 27.96 -25.30 -8.95
CA LYS A 379 28.44 -24.67 -7.72
C LYS A 379 29.34 -23.47 -8.02
N THR A 380 29.32 -22.46 -7.19
CA THR A 380 30.17 -21.26 -7.30
C THR A 380 31.66 -21.56 -7.20
N SER A 381 32.04 -22.69 -6.56
CA SER A 381 33.43 -23.16 -6.48
C SER A 381 34.05 -23.51 -7.85
N ASP A 382 33.20 -23.92 -8.80
CA ASP A 382 33.64 -24.49 -10.09
C ASP A 382 33.77 -23.40 -11.17
N VAL A 383 33.47 -22.13 -10.84
CA VAL A 383 33.46 -21.01 -11.77
C VAL A 383 34.86 -20.45 -11.99
N SER A 384 35.35 -20.51 -13.25
CA SER A 384 36.65 -19.98 -13.66
C SER A 384 36.73 -18.47 -13.87
N GLY A 385 35.57 -17.78 -13.97
CA GLY A 385 35.47 -16.31 -14.13
C GLY A 385 35.38 -15.80 -15.58
N GLY A 386 35.35 -16.68 -16.60
CA GLY A 386 34.97 -16.31 -17.97
C GLY A 386 33.45 -16.28 -18.16
N VAL A 387 32.99 -15.47 -19.11
CA VAL A 387 31.57 -15.35 -19.46
C VAL A 387 31.37 -15.50 -20.96
N GLU A 388 30.41 -16.31 -21.36
CA GLU A 388 30.07 -16.54 -22.78
C GLU A 388 28.59 -16.27 -22.99
N PHE A 389 28.27 -15.44 -23.97
CA PHE A 389 26.93 -15.21 -24.49
C PHE A 389 26.84 -15.92 -25.85
N ASP A 390 25.84 -16.77 -25.99
CA ASP A 390 25.70 -17.63 -27.17
C ASP A 390 24.26 -17.45 -27.74
N HIS A 391 24.15 -16.66 -28.81
CA HIS A 391 22.91 -16.34 -29.51
C HIS A 391 21.78 -15.93 -28.58
N VAL A 392 22.04 -14.95 -27.68
CA VAL A 392 21.10 -14.49 -26.68
C VAL A 392 20.02 -13.60 -27.30
N HIS A 393 18.76 -13.99 -27.09
CA HIS A 393 17.58 -13.23 -27.50
C HIS A 393 16.73 -12.91 -26.26
N PHE A 394 16.23 -11.68 -26.18
CA PHE A 394 15.40 -11.27 -25.04
C PHE A 394 14.52 -10.06 -25.33
N GLY A 395 13.29 -10.06 -24.75
CA GLY A 395 12.38 -8.93 -24.71
C GLY A 395 11.58 -8.87 -23.42
N TYR A 396 11.36 -7.66 -22.89
CA TYR A 396 10.53 -7.49 -21.67
C TYR A 396 9.04 -7.76 -21.92
N GLU A 397 8.60 -7.65 -23.19
CA GLU A 397 7.24 -7.93 -23.63
C GLU A 397 7.30 -8.90 -24.83
N SER A 398 6.38 -9.85 -24.85
CA SER A 398 6.29 -10.80 -25.97
C SER A 398 6.11 -10.04 -27.29
N GLY A 399 6.96 -10.35 -28.27
CA GLY A 399 6.95 -9.72 -29.59
C GLY A 399 7.68 -8.38 -29.70
N LYS A 400 8.34 -7.90 -28.65
CA LYS A 400 9.19 -6.70 -28.67
C LYS A 400 10.62 -7.05 -28.26
N PRO A 401 11.45 -7.59 -29.16
CA PRO A 401 12.83 -7.95 -28.83
C PRO A 401 13.65 -6.68 -28.52
N ILE A 402 14.39 -6.73 -27.42
CA ILE A 402 15.37 -5.70 -27.01
C ILE A 402 16.78 -6.18 -27.33
N ILE A 403 17.07 -7.46 -27.14
CA ILE A 403 18.28 -8.12 -27.56
C ILE A 403 17.87 -9.10 -28.67
N LYS A 404 18.48 -8.95 -29.85
CA LYS A 404 18.05 -9.69 -31.06
C LYS A 404 18.92 -10.92 -31.32
N ASP A 405 20.28 -10.78 -31.26
CA ASP A 405 21.23 -11.86 -31.39
C ASP A 405 22.58 -11.46 -30.78
N PHE A 406 22.68 -11.57 -29.45
CA PHE A 406 23.91 -11.14 -28.75
C PHE A 406 24.83 -12.32 -28.50
N SER A 407 26.00 -12.30 -29.14
CA SER A 407 27.06 -13.33 -28.99
C SER A 407 28.41 -12.69 -28.69
N ALA A 408 28.99 -13.03 -27.53
CA ALA A 408 30.30 -12.54 -27.11
C ALA A 408 31.00 -13.54 -26.17
N ALA A 409 32.31 -13.61 -26.21
CA ALA A 409 33.13 -14.41 -25.30
C ALA A 409 34.09 -13.49 -24.51
N VAL A 410 34.02 -13.56 -23.19
CA VAL A 410 34.82 -12.76 -22.26
C VAL A 410 35.74 -13.69 -21.47
N GLN A 411 37.01 -13.44 -21.50
CA GLN A 411 38.01 -14.23 -20.76
C GLN A 411 38.11 -13.77 -19.31
N ARG A 412 38.58 -14.62 -18.43
CA ARG A 412 38.85 -14.29 -17.03
C ARG A 412 39.84 -13.11 -16.94
N GLY A 413 39.45 -12.11 -16.11
CA GLY A 413 40.29 -10.94 -15.83
C GLY A 413 40.19 -9.84 -16.88
N GLN A 414 39.40 -10.01 -17.95
CA GLN A 414 39.18 -8.96 -18.94
C GLN A 414 38.23 -7.88 -18.45
N THR A 415 38.53 -6.63 -18.80
CA THR A 415 37.65 -5.49 -18.69
C THR A 415 36.88 -5.29 -19.99
N VAL A 416 35.57 -5.45 -19.98
CA VAL A 416 34.66 -5.33 -21.13
C VAL A 416 33.87 -4.05 -21.04
N ALA A 417 34.03 -3.17 -22.02
CA ALA A 417 33.24 -1.94 -22.14
C ALA A 417 31.98 -2.16 -23.02
N LEU A 418 30.80 -1.95 -22.49
CA LEU A 418 29.54 -1.93 -23.23
C LEU A 418 29.26 -0.48 -23.68
N VAL A 419 29.31 -0.22 -24.99
CA VAL A 419 29.20 1.12 -25.57
C VAL A 419 28.05 1.16 -26.58
N GLY A 420 27.40 2.28 -26.72
CA GLY A 420 26.29 2.47 -27.67
C GLY A 420 25.28 3.52 -27.20
N PRO A 421 24.35 3.94 -28.04
CA PRO A 421 23.34 4.94 -27.71
C PRO A 421 22.39 4.50 -26.58
N THR A 422 21.67 5.45 -26.01
CA THR A 422 20.62 5.14 -25.03
C THR A 422 19.56 4.24 -25.66
N GLY A 423 19.17 3.18 -24.97
CA GLY A 423 18.21 2.21 -25.50
C GLY A 423 18.83 1.06 -26.32
N ALA A 424 20.17 1.03 -26.54
CA ALA A 424 20.85 -0.04 -27.29
C ALA A 424 20.83 -1.43 -26.61
N GLY A 425 20.37 -1.53 -25.34
CA GLY A 425 20.30 -2.81 -24.62
C GLY A 425 21.41 -3.03 -23.58
N LYS A 426 22.33 -2.08 -23.34
CA LYS A 426 23.47 -2.23 -22.41
C LYS A 426 23.05 -2.70 -21.01
N THR A 427 22.14 -1.99 -20.37
CA THR A 427 21.60 -2.35 -19.03
C THR A 427 20.83 -3.67 -19.05
N THR A 428 20.22 -4.03 -20.18
CA THR A 428 19.50 -5.31 -20.35
C THR A 428 20.48 -6.49 -20.31
N ILE A 429 21.64 -6.39 -20.96
CA ILE A 429 22.69 -7.43 -20.89
C ILE A 429 23.13 -7.66 -19.44
N VAL A 430 23.33 -6.58 -18.67
CA VAL A 430 23.69 -6.67 -17.24
C VAL A 430 22.59 -7.38 -16.45
N LYS A 431 21.32 -7.03 -16.68
CA LYS A 431 20.17 -7.67 -16.00
C LYS A 431 20.05 -9.16 -16.33
N LEU A 432 20.37 -9.55 -17.56
CA LEU A 432 20.40 -10.96 -17.99
C LEU A 432 21.58 -11.72 -17.36
N LEU A 433 22.76 -11.11 -17.30
CA LEU A 433 23.93 -11.69 -16.65
C LEU A 433 23.70 -11.96 -15.16
N MET A 434 23.03 -11.04 -14.45
CA MET A 434 22.62 -11.20 -13.05
C MET A 434 21.40 -12.13 -12.87
N ARG A 435 20.86 -12.62 -13.98
CA ARG A 435 19.65 -13.42 -14.01
C ARG A 435 18.47 -12.78 -13.25
N PHE A 436 18.30 -11.45 -13.42
CA PHE A 436 17.07 -10.78 -13.04
C PHE A 436 15.92 -11.12 -13.98
N TYR A 437 16.28 -11.55 -15.20
CA TYR A 437 15.40 -12.11 -16.22
C TYR A 437 16.10 -13.35 -16.83
N ASP A 438 15.33 -14.34 -17.22
CA ASP A 438 15.81 -15.46 -18.02
C ASP A 438 15.74 -15.08 -19.51
N VAL A 439 16.64 -15.59 -20.33
CA VAL A 439 16.69 -15.33 -21.78
C VAL A 439 15.53 -16.04 -22.50
N ASP A 440 15.00 -15.46 -23.58
CA ASP A 440 13.95 -16.08 -24.40
C ASP A 440 14.53 -17.25 -25.20
N SER A 441 15.75 -17.09 -25.75
CA SER A 441 16.50 -18.17 -26.40
C SER A 441 18.00 -17.89 -26.34
N GLY A 442 18.82 -18.88 -26.66
CA GLY A 442 20.27 -18.85 -26.47
C GLY A 442 20.69 -19.23 -25.07
N SER A 443 21.94 -18.94 -24.72
CA SER A 443 22.50 -19.25 -23.41
C SER A 443 23.50 -18.19 -22.93
N ILE A 444 23.56 -17.98 -21.61
CA ILE A 444 24.62 -17.21 -20.94
C ILE A 444 25.35 -18.19 -20.04
N ARG A 445 26.66 -18.33 -20.23
CA ARG A 445 27.48 -19.25 -19.43
C ARG A 445 28.48 -18.48 -18.60
N VAL A 446 28.59 -18.83 -17.34
CA VAL A 446 29.57 -18.27 -16.39
C VAL A 446 30.47 -19.40 -15.93
N GLY A 447 31.78 -19.31 -16.26
CA GLY A 447 32.74 -20.37 -15.98
C GLY A 447 32.43 -21.70 -16.67
N GLY A 448 31.77 -21.67 -17.83
CA GLY A 448 31.36 -22.85 -18.60
C GLY A 448 29.98 -23.43 -18.25
N HIS A 449 29.33 -22.94 -17.18
CA HIS A 449 28.01 -23.40 -16.76
C HIS A 449 26.94 -22.37 -17.15
N ASP A 450 25.78 -22.82 -17.62
CA ASP A 450 24.65 -21.94 -17.92
C ASP A 450 24.17 -21.26 -16.63
N VAL A 451 23.85 -19.96 -16.69
CA VAL A 451 23.34 -19.19 -15.52
C VAL A 451 22.06 -19.82 -14.93
N ARG A 452 21.32 -20.59 -15.73
CA ARG A 452 20.11 -21.31 -15.30
C ARG A 452 20.41 -22.55 -14.45
N GLU A 453 21.66 -23.04 -14.43
CA GLU A 453 22.10 -24.18 -13.61
C GLU A 453 22.44 -23.80 -12.16
N PHE A 454 22.61 -22.51 -11.87
CA PHE A 454 22.89 -22.01 -10.53
C PHE A 454 21.61 -21.69 -9.75
N ASP A 455 21.70 -21.77 -8.41
CA ASP A 455 20.80 -20.98 -7.57
C ASP A 455 21.03 -19.48 -7.85
N ARG A 456 19.95 -18.69 -7.85
CA ARG A 456 20.04 -17.25 -8.18
C ARG A 456 20.91 -16.47 -7.20
N ASN A 457 20.82 -16.81 -5.90
CA ASN A 457 21.64 -16.16 -4.88
C ASN A 457 23.11 -16.53 -5.02
N ASP A 458 23.39 -17.80 -5.34
CA ASP A 458 24.75 -18.29 -5.59
C ASP A 458 25.35 -17.61 -6.83
N LEU A 459 24.61 -17.53 -7.93
CA LEU A 459 25.05 -16.80 -9.14
C LEU A 459 25.32 -15.33 -8.82
N ARG A 460 24.37 -14.64 -8.19
CA ARG A 460 24.52 -13.22 -7.82
C ARG A 460 25.69 -12.97 -6.86
N SER A 461 26.03 -13.96 -6.03
CA SER A 461 27.18 -13.88 -5.12
C SER A 461 28.53 -13.85 -5.83
N LEU A 462 28.61 -14.23 -7.11
CA LEU A 462 29.83 -14.14 -7.92
C LEU A 462 30.12 -12.71 -8.38
N PHE A 463 29.12 -11.82 -8.39
CA PHE A 463 29.22 -10.47 -8.92
C PHE A 463 29.26 -9.41 -7.81
N GLY A 464 30.17 -8.44 -7.96
CA GLY A 464 30.10 -7.15 -7.28
C GLY A 464 29.45 -6.13 -8.21
N MET A 465 28.62 -5.24 -7.68
CA MET A 465 27.87 -4.29 -8.50
C MET A 465 28.00 -2.87 -7.97
N VAL A 466 28.36 -1.94 -8.86
CA VAL A 466 28.29 -0.49 -8.63
C VAL A 466 27.30 0.10 -9.63
N LEU A 467 26.14 0.53 -9.14
CA LEU A 467 25.05 1.05 -9.95
C LEU A 467 25.21 2.56 -10.19
N GLN A 468 24.59 3.03 -11.27
CA GLN A 468 24.45 4.46 -11.58
C GLN A 468 23.73 5.21 -10.44
N ASP A 469 22.62 4.66 -9.96
CA ASP A 469 21.89 5.17 -8.79
C ASP A 469 22.55 4.64 -7.51
N THR A 470 23.35 5.49 -6.88
CA THR A 470 24.07 5.17 -5.65
C THR A 470 23.12 5.12 -4.46
N TRP A 471 22.62 3.92 -4.13
CA TRP A 471 21.74 3.72 -2.99
C TRP A 471 22.51 3.45 -1.70
N LEU A 472 22.22 4.25 -0.66
CA LEU A 472 22.71 4.05 0.69
C LEU A 472 21.53 3.90 1.65
N PHE A 473 21.69 3.02 2.63
CA PHE A 473 20.69 2.79 3.66
C PHE A 473 20.82 3.85 4.77
N LYS A 474 19.70 4.17 5.40
CA LYS A 474 19.71 4.93 6.66
C LYS A 474 20.51 4.15 7.70
N GLY A 475 21.54 4.76 8.27
CA GLY A 475 22.47 4.15 9.22
C GLY A 475 23.84 4.80 9.13
N THR A 476 24.84 4.26 9.79
CA THR A 476 26.20 4.82 9.79
C THR A 476 26.91 4.57 8.44
N ILE A 477 27.93 5.40 8.16
CA ILE A 477 28.83 5.17 6.99
C ILE A 477 29.47 3.79 7.09
N ARG A 478 29.93 3.40 8.28
CA ARG A 478 30.53 2.08 8.57
C ARG A 478 29.59 0.93 8.18
N GLU A 479 28.32 1.00 8.61
CA GLU A 479 27.31 -0.02 8.27
C GLU A 479 27.03 -0.07 6.77
N ASN A 480 26.98 1.07 6.11
CA ASN A 480 26.79 1.14 4.67
C ASN A 480 27.93 0.49 3.86
N ILE A 481 29.18 0.64 4.28
CA ILE A 481 30.32 -0.06 3.66
C ILE A 481 30.26 -1.55 4.01
N ARG A 482 30.03 -1.90 5.30
CA ARG A 482 29.92 -3.28 5.80
C ARG A 482 28.81 -4.09 5.13
N TYR A 483 27.82 -3.43 4.52
CA TYR A 483 26.78 -4.12 3.73
C TYR A 483 27.35 -5.01 2.61
N GLY A 484 28.53 -4.72 2.11
CA GLY A 484 29.24 -5.59 1.14
C GLY A 484 29.63 -6.95 1.70
N ARG A 485 29.95 -7.02 3.01
CA ARG A 485 30.27 -8.23 3.77
C ARG A 485 29.97 -8.00 5.24
N LEU A 486 28.85 -8.55 5.73
CA LEU A 486 28.28 -8.24 7.04
C LEU A 486 29.15 -8.69 8.23
N ASP A 487 29.99 -9.68 8.05
CA ASP A 487 30.94 -10.22 9.04
C ASP A 487 32.31 -9.53 9.04
N ALA A 488 32.51 -8.50 8.19
CA ALA A 488 33.77 -7.75 8.13
C ALA A 488 34.06 -6.98 9.42
N THR A 489 35.35 -6.97 9.81
CA THR A 489 35.82 -6.18 10.96
C THR A 489 35.85 -4.69 10.63
N ASP A 490 36.01 -3.84 11.65
CA ASP A 490 36.13 -2.39 11.47
C ASP A 490 37.38 -2.04 10.67
N GLU A 491 38.49 -2.75 10.89
CA GLU A 491 39.74 -2.56 10.18
C GLU A 491 39.61 -2.90 8.68
N GLU A 492 38.86 -3.94 8.35
CA GLU A 492 38.57 -4.31 6.95
C GLU A 492 37.69 -3.27 6.26
N VAL A 493 36.70 -2.70 6.98
CA VAL A 493 35.86 -1.61 6.48
C VAL A 493 36.70 -0.37 6.19
N GLU A 494 37.61 0.00 7.11
CA GLU A 494 38.51 1.15 6.93
C GLU A 494 39.51 0.90 5.79
N ALA A 495 40.05 -0.32 5.66
CA ALA A 495 40.92 -0.68 4.56
C ALA A 495 40.21 -0.56 3.19
N ALA A 496 38.97 -1.03 3.09
CA ALA A 496 38.15 -0.89 1.89
C ALA A 496 37.84 0.61 1.58
N ALA A 497 37.56 1.41 2.59
CA ALA A 497 37.35 2.85 2.42
C ALA A 497 38.62 3.57 1.93
N LYS A 498 39.80 3.18 2.43
CA LYS A 498 41.10 3.70 1.96
C LYS A 498 41.35 3.33 0.51
N ALA A 499 41.12 2.08 0.14
CA ALA A 499 41.25 1.60 -1.25
C ALA A 499 40.30 2.30 -2.22
N ALA A 500 39.12 2.72 -1.74
CA ALA A 500 38.14 3.51 -2.49
C ALA A 500 38.40 5.03 -2.43
N PHE A 501 39.50 5.52 -1.86
CA PHE A 501 39.78 6.95 -1.63
C PHE A 501 38.67 7.68 -0.83
N ALA A 502 37.88 6.95 -0.04
CA ALA A 502 36.79 7.49 0.77
C ALA A 502 37.25 7.90 2.18
N ASP A 503 38.26 7.28 2.75
CA ASP A 503 38.73 7.46 4.12
C ASP A 503 38.97 8.93 4.49
N HIS A 504 39.63 9.68 3.61
CA HIS A 504 39.96 11.08 3.86
C HIS A 504 38.71 11.95 4.08
N PHE A 505 37.70 11.85 3.20
CA PHE A 505 36.50 12.67 3.38
C PHE A 505 35.66 12.19 4.57
N ILE A 506 35.63 10.87 4.84
CA ILE A 506 34.92 10.32 6.01
C ILE A 506 35.45 10.98 7.30
N HIS A 507 36.75 11.09 7.45
CA HIS A 507 37.36 11.75 8.62
C HIS A 507 37.09 13.26 8.70
N THR A 508 36.70 13.91 7.60
CA THR A 508 36.31 15.34 7.63
C THR A 508 34.85 15.56 8.04
N LEU A 509 34.05 14.49 8.08
CA LEU A 509 32.65 14.56 8.46
C LEU A 509 32.49 14.50 10.00
N PRO A 510 31.48 15.18 10.55
CA PRO A 510 31.17 15.08 11.98
C PRO A 510 30.82 13.63 12.36
N GLY A 511 31.61 13.00 13.24
CA GLY A 511 31.44 11.60 13.64
C GLY A 511 32.18 10.58 12.78
N GLY A 512 32.81 10.97 11.67
CA GLY A 512 33.62 10.07 10.84
C GLY A 512 32.83 8.87 10.33
N TYR A 513 33.33 7.66 10.56
CA TYR A 513 32.66 6.41 10.17
C TYR A 513 31.33 6.16 10.86
N ASP A 514 31.10 6.76 12.03
CA ASP A 514 29.87 6.60 12.80
C ASP A 514 28.84 7.70 12.50
N MET A 515 29.12 8.58 11.52
CA MET A 515 28.15 9.56 11.04
C MET A 515 26.95 8.84 10.43
N GLU A 516 25.75 9.22 10.88
CA GLU A 516 24.50 8.72 10.33
C GLU A 516 24.16 9.36 8.98
N ILE A 517 23.89 8.53 7.99
CA ILE A 517 23.34 8.90 6.69
C ILE A 517 21.82 8.95 6.84
N ASN A 518 21.21 10.05 6.40
CA ASN A 518 19.75 10.21 6.42
C ASN A 518 19.07 9.35 5.33
N GLU A 519 17.74 9.27 5.38
CA GLU A 519 16.93 8.40 4.50
C GLU A 519 17.15 8.68 3.00
N ASP A 520 17.36 9.97 2.63
CA ASP A 520 17.58 10.39 1.23
C ASP A 520 19.08 10.54 0.89
N ALA A 521 19.98 10.24 1.82
CA ALA A 521 21.42 10.47 1.74
C ALA A 521 21.77 11.93 1.31
N SER A 522 20.90 12.90 1.62
CA SER A 522 21.06 14.31 1.22
C SER A 522 22.15 15.04 2.03
N ASN A 523 22.62 14.45 3.12
CA ASN A 523 23.68 14.99 3.97
C ASN A 523 25.10 14.65 3.49
N ILE A 524 25.25 13.96 2.34
CA ILE A 524 26.51 13.69 1.65
C ILE A 524 26.39 13.97 0.16
N SER A 525 27.49 14.36 -0.50
CA SER A 525 27.50 14.67 -1.93
C SER A 525 27.35 13.41 -2.80
N GLN A 526 26.95 13.59 -4.06
CA GLN A 526 26.80 12.48 -5.01
C GLN A 526 28.12 11.71 -5.22
N GLY A 527 29.26 12.43 -5.37
CA GLY A 527 30.57 11.79 -5.50
C GLY A 527 30.98 11.02 -4.24
N GLN A 528 30.69 11.56 -3.04
CA GLN A 528 30.93 10.85 -1.78
C GLN A 528 30.09 9.56 -1.69
N ARG A 529 28.80 9.60 -2.10
CA ARG A 529 27.95 8.41 -2.17
C ARG A 529 28.55 7.35 -3.09
N GLN A 530 29.08 7.76 -4.25
CA GLN A 530 29.68 6.85 -5.19
C GLN A 530 30.95 6.18 -4.63
N LEU A 531 31.83 6.94 -3.96
CA LEU A 531 33.01 6.38 -3.30
C LEU A 531 32.63 5.37 -2.20
N LEU A 532 31.55 5.61 -1.44
CA LEU A 532 31.05 4.65 -0.44
C LEU A 532 30.50 3.37 -1.09
N THR A 533 29.82 3.47 -2.23
CA THR A 533 29.34 2.27 -2.96
C THR A 533 30.50 1.49 -3.57
N ILE A 534 31.58 2.16 -4.03
CA ILE A 534 32.80 1.49 -4.48
C ILE A 534 33.50 0.80 -3.29
N ALA A 535 33.61 1.45 -2.13
CA ALA A 535 34.16 0.84 -0.91
C ALA A 535 33.37 -0.43 -0.50
N ARG A 536 32.04 -0.39 -0.62
CA ARG A 536 31.15 -1.56 -0.42
C ARG A 536 31.50 -2.70 -1.38
N ALA A 537 31.75 -2.40 -2.65
CA ALA A 537 32.09 -3.39 -3.66
C ALA A 537 33.51 -3.96 -3.46
N ILE A 538 34.48 -3.13 -3.04
CA ILE A 538 35.83 -3.58 -2.66
C ILE A 538 35.76 -4.54 -1.47
N LEU A 539 35.01 -4.19 -0.42
CA LEU A 539 34.84 -5.02 0.78
C LEU A 539 34.16 -6.36 0.46
N ALA A 540 33.23 -6.36 -0.50
CA ALA A 540 32.54 -7.58 -0.93
C ALA A 540 33.48 -8.58 -1.61
N ASP A 541 34.59 -8.14 -2.20
CA ASP A 541 35.67 -8.91 -2.83
C ASP A 541 35.15 -10.02 -3.77
N ARG A 542 34.32 -9.63 -4.76
CA ARG A 542 33.75 -10.57 -5.73
C ARG A 542 34.65 -10.80 -6.92
N ARG A 543 34.50 -11.98 -7.57
CA ARG A 543 35.33 -12.40 -8.70
C ARG A 543 35.03 -11.64 -9.98
N MET A 544 33.81 -11.23 -10.17
CA MET A 544 33.33 -10.50 -11.34
C MET A 544 32.66 -9.21 -10.92
N LEU A 545 32.73 -8.20 -11.76
CA LEU A 545 32.19 -6.87 -11.48
C LEU A 545 31.25 -6.42 -12.58
N ILE A 546 30.23 -5.68 -12.16
CA ILE A 546 29.31 -4.95 -13.02
C ILE A 546 29.32 -3.49 -12.57
N LEU A 547 29.74 -2.61 -13.46
CA LEU A 547 29.94 -1.20 -13.17
C LEU A 547 29.12 -0.36 -14.14
N ASP A 548 28.22 0.49 -13.60
CA ASP A 548 27.44 1.44 -14.39
C ASP A 548 27.96 2.85 -14.11
N GLU A 549 28.64 3.44 -15.10
CA GLU A 549 29.46 4.64 -14.96
C GLU A 549 28.73 5.92 -15.41
N ALA A 550 27.68 6.36 -14.71
CA ALA A 550 27.08 7.67 -15.00
C ALA A 550 27.42 8.70 -13.91
N THR A 551 28.33 9.62 -14.21
CA THR A 551 28.72 10.73 -13.31
C THR A 551 28.55 12.07 -14.00
N SER A 552 27.32 12.55 -14.16
CA SER A 552 27.05 13.84 -14.82
C SER A 552 27.07 15.08 -13.90
N SER A 553 27.43 14.94 -12.61
CA SER A 553 27.27 16.04 -11.64
C SER A 553 28.29 16.04 -10.50
N VAL A 554 29.54 15.65 -10.79
CA VAL A 554 30.63 15.55 -9.79
C VAL A 554 31.76 16.50 -10.21
N ASP A 555 32.43 17.14 -9.23
CA ASP A 555 33.61 17.98 -9.50
C ASP A 555 34.80 17.14 -10.00
N THR A 556 35.67 17.73 -10.81
CA THR A 556 36.80 17.07 -11.48
C THR A 556 37.73 16.32 -10.51
N ARG A 557 37.99 16.88 -9.31
CA ARG A 557 38.88 16.24 -8.33
C ARG A 557 38.27 14.99 -7.72
N THR A 558 36.96 15.02 -7.45
CA THR A 558 36.25 13.84 -6.94
C THR A 558 36.08 12.82 -8.06
N GLU A 559 35.92 13.26 -9.31
CA GLU A 559 35.87 12.39 -10.48
C GLU A 559 37.15 11.60 -10.67
N GLU A 560 38.34 12.23 -10.55
CA GLU A 560 39.64 11.54 -10.59
C GLU A 560 39.76 10.47 -9.50
N ARG A 561 39.28 10.77 -8.28
CA ARG A 561 39.27 9.78 -7.18
C ARG A 561 38.35 8.61 -7.44
N ILE A 562 37.17 8.87 -8.00
CA ILE A 562 36.23 7.81 -8.41
C ILE A 562 36.88 6.91 -9.45
N GLN A 563 37.57 7.50 -10.47
CA GLN A 563 38.26 6.72 -11.48
C GLN A 563 39.37 5.84 -10.88
N MET A 564 40.22 6.41 -10.04
CA MET A 564 41.26 5.62 -9.34
C MET A 564 40.66 4.50 -8.47
N ALA A 565 39.55 4.76 -7.81
CA ALA A 565 38.86 3.75 -7.00
C ALA A 565 38.26 2.63 -7.85
N MET A 566 37.72 2.98 -9.03
CA MET A 566 37.20 2.01 -10.00
C MET A 566 38.33 1.16 -10.58
N ASP A 567 39.46 1.76 -10.95
CA ASP A 567 40.64 1.05 -11.46
C ASP A 567 41.17 0.05 -10.42
N ASN A 568 41.31 0.46 -9.15
CA ASN A 568 41.65 -0.44 -8.04
C ASN A 568 40.64 -1.58 -7.85
N LEU A 569 39.34 -1.28 -8.00
CA LEU A 569 38.29 -2.29 -7.88
C LEU A 569 38.36 -3.31 -9.01
N MET A 570 38.70 -2.91 -10.24
CA MET A 570 38.73 -3.77 -11.43
C MET A 570 39.99 -4.65 -11.49
N GLU A 571 41.06 -4.30 -10.80
CA GLU A 571 42.35 -4.99 -10.90
C GLU A 571 42.23 -6.50 -10.67
N GLY A 572 42.62 -7.31 -11.65
CA GLY A 572 42.60 -8.77 -11.60
C GLY A 572 41.22 -9.43 -11.65
N ARG A 573 40.16 -8.69 -11.91
CA ARG A 573 38.77 -9.18 -11.96
C ARG A 573 38.16 -9.05 -13.35
N THR A 574 37.26 -9.98 -13.69
CA THR A 574 36.46 -9.85 -14.91
C THR A 574 35.41 -8.77 -14.70
N SER A 575 35.45 -7.70 -15.50
CA SER A 575 34.65 -6.50 -15.27
C SER A 575 33.81 -6.15 -16.50
N PHE A 576 32.50 -5.98 -16.32
CA PHE A 576 31.56 -5.45 -17.31
C PHE A 576 31.27 -4.00 -16.97
N VAL A 577 31.63 -3.06 -17.84
CA VAL A 577 31.47 -1.64 -17.60
C VAL A 577 30.50 -1.06 -18.63
N ILE A 578 29.38 -0.48 -18.18
CA ILE A 578 28.55 0.39 -19.03
C ILE A 578 29.28 1.73 -19.08
N ALA A 579 30.12 1.89 -20.12
CA ALA A 579 31.05 2.99 -20.18
C ALA A 579 30.40 4.25 -20.75
N HIS A 580 30.51 5.34 -19.99
CA HIS A 580 30.14 6.69 -20.38
C HIS A 580 31.35 7.63 -20.40
N ARG A 581 32.55 7.13 -20.06
CA ARG A 581 33.81 7.88 -20.03
C ARG A 581 34.81 7.35 -21.04
N LEU A 582 35.51 8.28 -21.68
CA LEU A 582 36.50 7.97 -22.67
C LEU A 582 37.67 7.14 -22.09
N SER A 583 38.14 7.47 -20.88
CA SER A 583 39.23 6.75 -20.20
C SER A 583 38.91 5.28 -19.99
N THR A 584 37.74 4.97 -19.55
CA THR A 584 37.28 3.58 -19.30
C THR A 584 37.15 2.81 -20.61
N ILE A 585 36.60 3.45 -21.66
CA ILE A 585 36.45 2.82 -22.98
C ILE A 585 37.83 2.52 -23.58
N ARG A 586 38.77 3.47 -23.51
CA ARG A 586 40.09 3.36 -24.08
C ARG A 586 40.95 2.26 -23.44
N ASN A 587 40.78 2.08 -22.11
CA ASN A 587 41.58 1.13 -21.34
C ASN A 587 40.92 -0.26 -21.28
N ALA A 588 39.79 -0.49 -21.91
CA ALA A 588 39.11 -1.78 -21.93
C ALA A 588 39.85 -2.79 -22.84
N ASP A 589 39.93 -4.04 -22.38
CA ASP A 589 40.51 -5.14 -23.16
C ASP A 589 39.61 -5.53 -24.33
N LEU A 590 38.30 -5.37 -24.17
CA LEU A 590 37.30 -5.65 -25.19
C LEU A 590 36.19 -4.59 -25.14
N ILE A 591 35.89 -3.98 -26.27
CA ILE A 591 34.79 -3.08 -26.45
C ILE A 591 33.69 -3.78 -27.26
N LEU A 592 32.49 -3.82 -26.74
CA LEU A 592 31.29 -4.31 -27.43
C LEU A 592 30.40 -3.11 -27.77
N VAL A 593 30.29 -2.82 -29.07
CA VAL A 593 29.47 -1.71 -29.58
C VAL A 593 28.06 -2.24 -29.87
N LEU A 594 27.11 -1.77 -29.10
CA LEU A 594 25.70 -2.17 -29.21
C LEU A 594 24.89 -1.13 -29.99
N GLN A 595 24.11 -1.60 -30.95
CA GLN A 595 23.11 -0.80 -31.64
C GLN A 595 21.83 -1.63 -31.84
N GLU A 596 20.69 -1.09 -31.42
CA GLU A 596 19.38 -1.74 -31.56
C GLU A 596 19.30 -3.20 -31.08
N GLY A 597 20.05 -3.54 -30.03
CA GLY A 597 20.03 -4.87 -29.41
C GLY A 597 21.02 -5.90 -29.99
N ASP A 598 21.84 -5.50 -30.96
CA ASP A 598 22.87 -6.34 -31.55
C ASP A 598 24.28 -5.79 -31.30
N ILE A 599 25.32 -6.64 -31.34
CA ILE A 599 26.70 -6.22 -31.39
C ILE A 599 27.05 -5.91 -32.86
N VAL A 600 27.28 -4.62 -33.16
CA VAL A 600 27.66 -4.19 -34.51
C VAL A 600 29.16 -4.23 -34.71
N GLU A 601 29.96 -4.01 -33.66
CA GLU A 601 31.39 -4.07 -33.67
C GLU A 601 31.95 -4.58 -32.34
N GLN A 602 33.06 -5.29 -32.40
CA GLN A 602 33.84 -5.71 -31.23
C GLN A 602 35.34 -5.67 -31.52
N GLY A 603 36.12 -5.32 -30.49
CA GLY A 603 37.58 -5.24 -30.58
C GLY A 603 38.16 -4.28 -29.54
N THR A 604 39.45 -3.97 -29.66
CA THR A 604 40.13 -2.97 -28.84
C THR A 604 39.86 -1.56 -29.37
N HIS A 605 40.19 -0.54 -28.59
CA HIS A 605 40.04 0.88 -28.96
C HIS A 605 40.71 1.20 -30.31
N ASP A 606 41.99 0.81 -30.46
CA ASP A 606 42.77 1.14 -31.65
C ASP A 606 42.26 0.39 -32.91
N GLU A 607 41.86 -0.88 -32.75
CA GLU A 607 41.26 -1.68 -33.83
C GLU A 607 39.96 -1.09 -34.35
N LEU A 608 39.07 -0.65 -33.43
CA LEU A 608 37.77 -0.11 -33.77
C LEU A 608 37.86 1.29 -34.38
N LEU A 609 38.79 2.13 -33.91
CA LEU A 609 39.08 3.41 -34.54
C LEU A 609 39.63 3.24 -35.96
N ALA A 610 40.56 2.29 -36.16
CA ALA A 610 41.11 2.03 -37.48
C ALA A 610 40.07 1.50 -38.49
N LYS A 611 39.03 0.81 -38.04
CA LYS A 611 37.89 0.36 -38.86
C LYS A 611 37.05 1.51 -39.39
N GLY A 612 36.97 2.66 -38.68
CA GLY A 612 36.20 3.82 -39.09
C GLY A 612 34.67 3.60 -39.08
N GLY A 613 34.18 2.64 -38.31
CA GLY A 613 32.76 2.24 -38.26
C GLY A 613 31.96 2.92 -37.16
N ALA A 614 30.95 2.24 -36.64
CA ALA A 614 30.01 2.76 -35.65
C ALA A 614 30.69 3.26 -34.36
N TYR A 615 31.78 2.57 -33.93
CA TYR A 615 32.60 3.02 -32.82
C TYR A 615 33.30 4.36 -33.09
N ALA A 616 33.91 4.49 -34.25
CA ALA A 616 34.62 5.71 -34.61
C ALA A 616 33.64 6.91 -34.75
N GLU A 617 32.44 6.68 -35.31
CA GLU A 617 31.39 7.71 -35.36
C GLU A 617 30.95 8.14 -33.95
N LEU A 618 30.72 7.20 -33.06
CA LEU A 618 30.35 7.47 -31.67
C LEU A 618 31.47 8.22 -30.94
N TYR A 619 32.72 7.77 -31.11
CA TYR A 619 33.90 8.41 -30.54
C TYR A 619 34.02 9.87 -31.00
N ASN A 620 33.96 10.10 -32.31
CA ASN A 620 34.08 11.43 -32.88
C ASN A 620 32.89 12.36 -32.49
N SER A 621 31.70 11.82 -32.31
CA SER A 621 30.52 12.61 -31.93
C SER A 621 30.46 12.99 -30.45
N GLN A 622 31.05 12.18 -29.57
CA GLN A 622 30.96 12.37 -28.11
C GLN A 622 32.25 12.85 -27.45
N PHE A 623 33.43 12.55 -28.05
CA PHE A 623 34.72 12.68 -27.38
C PHE A 623 35.82 13.36 -28.25
N ALA A 624 35.63 13.56 -29.54
CA ALA A 624 36.58 14.31 -30.35
C ALA A 624 36.23 15.81 -30.25
N GLU A 625 37.06 16.58 -29.52
CA GLU A 625 37.16 18.04 -29.65
C GLU A 625 38.09 18.42 -30.80
#